data_8c108c4c163082e4dd54a37c164a1a20
#
_entry.id   8c108c4c163082e4dd54a37c164a1a20
#
_cell.length_a   1.000
_cell.length_b   1.000
_cell.length_c   1.000
_cell.angle_alpha   90.00
_cell.angle_beta   90.00
_cell.angle_gamma   90.00
#
_symmetry.space_group_name_H-M   'P 1'
#
loop_
_entity.id
_entity.type
_entity.pdbx_description
1 polymer ?
#
loop_
_entity_poly.entity_id
_entity_poly.type
_entity_poly.pdbx_seq_one_letter_code
_entity_poly.pdbx_strand_id
1 'polypeptide(L)'
;MYNQGAVEGAANTESGSRVFVYEVVGLRQNEETDNTNYQIRNSGSVFIRVPYNRMNQEMRRITRLGGKIVSIQPASALQQLNGKASLGIANSEGNGQATPANATKPAEEQLKNKDNKGNTMTQAKAKKDSHADVPVNTYRPNAPFVGKCISNEPLVKEGGIGIVQHLKFDLSGSNLKYIEGQSIGIIPPGVDKNGKPEKLRLYSIASTRHGDDVDDKTVSLCVRQLEYKHPESGETVYGVCSTHLCFLEPGAEVKITGPVGKEMLLPSDPDAKVIMMATGTGIAPMRAYLWRQFKDAERAANPEYQFKGFSWLIFGVPTTPNILYKEELEEMQQKYPDNFRLTYAISREQKNPQGGRMYIQDRVAEHADELWQLIKDEKTHTYICGLRGMEDGIDAALTAAAAKEGVTWSTYQKEIKKAGRWHVETY
;
A
#
# COMPACT_ATOMS: atom_id res chain seq x y z
N MET A 1 47.56 -18.66 -40.05
CA MET A 1 47.96 -19.56 -38.95
C MET A 1 47.58 -18.86 -37.64
N TYR A 2 46.57 -19.33 -37.03
CA TYR A 2 46.38 -19.73 -35.66
C TYR A 2 44.86 -19.89 -35.41
N ASN A 3 44.56 -21.02 -35.27
CA ASN A 3 43.64 -21.95 -34.73
C ASN A 3 42.43 -21.42 -33.98
N GLN A 4 41.27 -21.90 -34.44
CA GLN A 4 40.03 -22.03 -33.72
C GLN A 4 40.23 -22.93 -32.49
N GLY A 5 39.78 -22.49 -31.36
CA GLY A 5 39.53 -23.28 -30.15
C GLY A 5 38.04 -23.23 -29.82
N ALA A 6 37.34 -24.23 -30.21
CA ALA A 6 36.01 -24.55 -29.73
C ALA A 6 36.02 -24.77 -28.22
N VAL A 7 35.09 -24.19 -27.50
CA VAL A 7 34.74 -24.66 -26.16
C VAL A 7 33.32 -25.20 -26.24
N GLU A 8 33.26 -26.49 -26.48
CA GLU A 8 32.12 -27.34 -26.20
C GLU A 8 31.90 -27.50 -24.70
N GLY A 9 30.64 -27.58 -24.33
CA GLY A 9 30.23 -28.45 -23.24
C GLY A 9 30.12 -27.78 -21.87
N ALA A 10 29.03 -27.02 -21.62
CA ALA A 10 28.47 -27.01 -20.28
C ALA A 10 27.66 -28.29 -20.08
N ALA A 11 28.27 -29.25 -19.41
CA ALA A 11 27.68 -30.52 -19.05
C ALA A 11 26.34 -30.35 -18.37
N ASN A 12 25.32 -31.01 -18.89
CA ASN A 12 24.08 -31.36 -18.20
C ASN A 12 24.42 -32.26 -17.00
N THR A 13 24.73 -31.66 -15.85
CA THR A 13 24.85 -32.39 -14.60
C THR A 13 23.45 -32.59 -14.02
N GLU A 14 23.13 -33.79 -13.55
CA GLU A 14 21.87 -34.15 -12.89
C GLU A 14 21.46 -33.16 -11.77
N SER A 15 22.41 -32.46 -11.21
CA SER A 15 22.15 -31.41 -10.22
C SER A 15 21.50 -30.13 -10.79
N GLY A 16 21.68 -29.85 -12.10
CA GLY A 16 21.12 -28.68 -12.78
C GLY A 16 19.62 -28.82 -13.10
N SER A 17 19.09 -30.02 -13.12
CA SER A 17 17.69 -30.34 -13.46
C SER A 17 16.75 -30.31 -12.24
N ARG A 18 17.27 -30.19 -11.02
CA ARG A 18 16.46 -30.17 -9.81
C ARG A 18 15.67 -28.85 -9.72
N VAL A 19 14.35 -28.97 -9.51
CA VAL A 19 13.44 -27.84 -9.30
C VAL A 19 13.01 -27.81 -7.85
N PHE A 20 13.08 -26.62 -7.26
CA PHE A 20 12.59 -26.34 -5.92
C PHE A 20 11.33 -25.49 -5.98
N VAL A 21 10.51 -25.56 -4.96
CA VAL A 21 9.34 -24.71 -4.79
C VAL A 21 9.56 -23.83 -3.58
N TYR A 22 9.56 -22.52 -3.82
CA TYR A 22 9.64 -21.51 -2.78
C TYR A 22 8.22 -21.13 -2.37
N GLU A 23 7.93 -21.23 -1.10
CA GLU A 23 6.76 -20.59 -0.51
C GLU A 23 7.11 -19.16 -0.13
N VAL A 24 6.42 -18.20 -0.72
CA VAL A 24 6.72 -16.78 -0.57
C VAL A 24 5.50 -16.04 -0.07
N VAL A 25 5.65 -15.22 0.96
CA VAL A 25 4.64 -14.32 1.50
C VAL A 25 5.07 -12.87 1.30
N GLY A 26 4.11 -11.95 1.30
CA GLY A 26 4.38 -10.52 1.30
C GLY A 26 4.86 -9.95 -0.04
N LEU A 27 4.70 -10.68 -1.15
CA LEU A 27 4.93 -10.11 -2.49
C LEU A 27 4.03 -8.89 -2.69
N ARG A 28 4.61 -7.80 -3.17
CA ARG A 28 3.88 -6.55 -3.41
C ARG A 28 3.59 -6.38 -4.89
N GLN A 29 2.46 -5.72 -5.19
CA GLN A 29 2.08 -5.46 -6.56
C GLN A 29 3.05 -4.47 -7.21
N ASN A 30 3.68 -4.88 -8.29
CA ASN A 30 4.48 -4.07 -9.19
C ASN A 30 4.44 -4.71 -10.58
N GLU A 31 4.99 -4.06 -11.59
CA GLU A 31 5.00 -4.56 -12.95
C GLU A 31 5.63 -5.93 -13.11
N GLU A 32 6.70 -6.19 -12.37
CA GLU A 32 7.40 -7.47 -12.44
C GLU A 32 6.56 -8.61 -11.87
N THR A 33 5.79 -8.36 -10.79
CA THR A 33 4.84 -9.32 -10.24
C THR A 33 3.59 -9.48 -11.10
N ASP A 34 3.17 -8.43 -11.80
CA ASP A 34 2.06 -8.48 -12.76
C ASP A 34 2.39 -9.38 -13.97
N ASN A 35 3.64 -9.32 -14.45
CA ASN A 35 4.12 -10.18 -15.52
C ASN A 35 4.22 -11.66 -15.12
N THR A 36 4.28 -11.97 -13.84
CA THR A 36 4.47 -13.34 -13.32
C THR A 36 3.19 -14.02 -12.86
N ASN A 37 2.01 -13.41 -13.03
CA ASN A 37 0.71 -13.95 -12.59
C ASN A 37 0.59 -14.27 -11.09
N TYR A 38 1.39 -13.65 -10.24
CA TYR A 38 1.26 -13.84 -8.79
C TYR A 38 0.02 -13.15 -8.26
N GLN A 39 -0.72 -13.85 -7.40
CA GLN A 39 -1.82 -13.24 -6.65
C GLN A 39 -1.24 -12.33 -5.57
N ILE A 40 -1.41 -11.03 -5.73
CA ILE A 40 -0.86 -10.02 -4.85
C ILE A 40 -1.97 -9.47 -3.97
N ARG A 41 -1.70 -9.32 -2.68
CA ARG A 41 -2.63 -8.89 -1.62
C ARG A 41 -3.62 -9.95 -1.11
N ASN A 42 -3.32 -11.25 -1.28
CA ASN A 42 -3.90 -12.24 -0.38
C ASN A 42 -2.93 -12.49 0.78
N SER A 43 -3.44 -12.66 1.98
CA SER A 43 -2.70 -13.14 3.15
C SER A 43 -2.15 -14.57 2.99
N GLY A 44 -2.23 -15.12 1.79
CA GLY A 44 -1.77 -16.44 1.41
C GLY A 44 -0.37 -16.46 0.84
N SER A 45 0.28 -17.62 0.97
CA SER A 45 1.58 -17.91 0.37
C SER A 45 1.45 -18.08 -1.15
N VAL A 46 2.46 -17.62 -1.89
CA VAL A 46 2.62 -17.88 -3.33
C VAL A 46 3.72 -18.92 -3.53
N PHE A 47 3.49 -19.92 -4.35
CA PHE A 47 4.45 -20.99 -4.62
C PHE A 47 5.15 -20.76 -5.95
N ILE A 48 6.48 -20.56 -5.92
CA ILE A 48 7.31 -20.26 -7.08
C ILE A 48 8.23 -21.44 -7.35
N ARG A 49 8.15 -22.01 -8.57
CA ARG A 49 9.07 -23.07 -9.00
C ARG A 49 10.38 -22.47 -9.49
N VAL A 50 11.48 -22.89 -8.89
CA VAL A 50 12.83 -22.35 -9.12
C VAL A 50 13.79 -23.48 -9.47
N PRO A 51 14.42 -23.46 -10.65
CA PRO A 51 15.51 -24.37 -10.98
C PRO A 51 16.71 -24.14 -10.05
N TYR A 52 17.42 -25.20 -9.69
CA TYR A 52 18.56 -25.15 -8.77
C TYR A 52 19.62 -24.11 -9.17
N ASN A 53 19.95 -24.04 -10.45
CA ASN A 53 20.95 -23.09 -10.97
C ASN A 53 20.51 -21.61 -10.89
N ARG A 54 19.21 -21.33 -10.66
CA ARG A 54 18.67 -19.98 -10.52
C ARG A 54 18.26 -19.62 -9.09
N MET A 55 18.51 -20.48 -8.11
CA MET A 55 18.08 -20.28 -6.73
C MET A 55 18.54 -18.93 -6.16
N ASN A 56 19.83 -18.60 -6.29
CA ASN A 56 20.38 -17.34 -5.78
C ASN A 56 19.81 -16.11 -6.53
N GLN A 57 19.56 -16.22 -7.81
CA GLN A 57 18.94 -15.15 -8.61
C GLN A 57 17.51 -14.90 -8.19
N GLU A 58 16.72 -15.95 -8.04
CA GLU A 58 15.32 -15.86 -7.63
C GLU A 58 15.15 -15.43 -6.17
N MET A 59 16.02 -15.86 -5.27
CA MET A 59 16.04 -15.34 -3.88
C MET A 59 16.24 -13.83 -3.84
N ARG A 60 17.22 -13.31 -4.58
CA ARG A 60 17.46 -11.86 -4.69
C ARG A 60 16.27 -11.14 -5.35
N ARG A 61 15.67 -11.76 -6.35
CA ARG A 61 14.47 -11.23 -7.02
C ARG A 61 13.28 -11.15 -6.08
N ILE A 62 12.96 -12.24 -5.37
CA ILE A 62 11.86 -12.31 -4.40
C ILE A 62 12.05 -11.25 -3.30
N THR A 63 13.26 -11.12 -2.76
CA THR A 63 13.59 -10.10 -1.76
C THR A 63 13.40 -8.69 -2.32
N ARG A 64 13.83 -8.44 -3.56
CA ARG A 64 13.65 -7.14 -4.24
C ARG A 64 12.18 -6.80 -4.47
N LEU A 65 11.33 -7.82 -4.69
CA LEU A 65 9.88 -7.69 -4.81
C LEU A 65 9.16 -7.57 -3.46
N GLY A 66 9.91 -7.46 -2.36
CA GLY A 66 9.38 -7.35 -1.01
C GLY A 66 8.83 -8.67 -0.45
N GLY A 67 9.01 -9.79 -1.18
CA GLY A 67 8.60 -11.11 -0.72
C GLY A 67 9.56 -11.69 0.32
N LYS A 68 9.00 -12.44 1.26
CA LYS A 68 9.75 -13.23 2.24
C LYS A 68 9.58 -14.72 1.92
N ILE A 69 10.68 -15.43 1.73
CA ILE A 69 10.67 -16.87 1.55
C ILE A 69 10.44 -17.53 2.91
N VAL A 70 9.36 -18.28 3.03
CA VAL A 70 8.95 -18.96 4.28
C VAL A 70 9.50 -20.39 4.29
N SER A 71 9.44 -21.06 3.13
CA SER A 71 9.97 -22.42 2.98
C SER A 71 10.54 -22.66 1.59
N ILE A 72 11.50 -23.61 1.49
CA ILE A 72 12.07 -24.09 0.23
C ILE A 72 12.00 -25.61 0.26
N GLN A 73 11.28 -26.20 -0.69
CA GLN A 73 11.09 -27.65 -0.75
C GLN A 73 11.42 -28.17 -2.17
N PRO A 74 11.94 -29.39 -2.31
CA PRO A 74 12.06 -30.03 -3.63
C PRO A 74 10.69 -30.19 -4.27
N ALA A 75 10.56 -29.91 -5.56
CA ALA A 75 9.29 -30.04 -6.28
C ALA A 75 8.71 -31.47 -6.25
N SER A 76 9.56 -32.47 -6.10
CA SER A 76 9.15 -33.87 -5.92
C SER A 76 8.42 -34.15 -4.61
N ALA A 77 8.69 -33.39 -3.55
CA ALA A 77 8.02 -33.54 -2.26
C ALA A 77 6.55 -33.05 -2.29
N LEU A 78 6.26 -32.04 -3.12
CA LEU A 78 4.90 -31.51 -3.28
C LEU A 78 3.98 -32.40 -4.14
N GLN A 79 4.55 -33.18 -5.06
CA GLN A 79 3.77 -34.15 -5.82
C GLN A 79 3.25 -35.30 -4.94
N GLN A 80 3.95 -35.62 -3.88
CA GLN A 80 3.49 -36.65 -2.90
C GLN A 80 2.37 -36.13 -2.00
N LEU A 81 2.30 -34.83 -1.74
CA LEU A 81 1.22 -34.20 -0.94
C LEU A 81 -0.06 -34.01 -1.77
N ASN A 82 0.05 -33.66 -3.04
CA ASN A 82 -1.10 -33.55 -3.96
C ASN A 82 -1.68 -34.92 -4.35
N GLY A 83 -0.88 -35.96 -4.35
CA GLY A 83 -1.35 -37.33 -4.57
C GLY A 83 -2.22 -37.92 -3.44
N LYS A 84 -2.17 -37.31 -2.23
CA LYS A 84 -3.06 -37.71 -1.12
C LYS A 84 -4.33 -36.86 -1.00
N ALA A 85 -4.42 -35.73 -1.72
CA ALA A 85 -5.59 -34.85 -1.71
C ALA A 85 -6.56 -35.07 -2.88
N SER A 86 -6.24 -35.97 -3.82
CA SER A 86 -7.10 -36.24 -4.98
C SER A 86 -7.92 -37.54 -4.90
N LEU A 87 -8.08 -38.11 -3.68
CA LEU A 87 -9.00 -39.22 -3.44
C LEU A 87 -10.22 -38.71 -2.66
N GLY A 88 -11.15 -38.08 -3.37
CA GLY A 88 -12.37 -37.57 -2.73
C GLY A 88 -13.31 -36.81 -3.64
N ILE A 89 -13.38 -37.13 -4.92
CA ILE A 89 -14.51 -36.75 -5.78
C ILE A 89 -14.91 -37.98 -6.58
N ALA A 90 -15.81 -38.77 -6.03
CA ALA A 90 -16.57 -39.76 -6.76
C ALA A 90 -17.99 -39.23 -6.95
N ASN A 91 -18.38 -39.15 -8.19
CA ASN A 91 -19.77 -38.89 -8.61
C ASN A 91 -20.72 -39.93 -8.00
N SER A 92 -21.86 -39.46 -7.48
CA SER A 92 -23.10 -40.25 -7.51
C SER A 92 -24.30 -39.30 -7.60
N GLU A 93 -24.94 -39.42 -8.74
CA GLU A 93 -26.32 -39.02 -8.95
C GLU A 93 -27.25 -39.95 -8.11
N GLY A 94 -28.36 -39.40 -7.64
CA GLY A 94 -29.54 -40.23 -7.39
C GLY A 94 -30.27 -40.03 -6.06
N ASN A 95 -31.30 -39.18 -6.11
CA ASN A 95 -32.64 -39.39 -5.56
C ASN A 95 -32.91 -39.79 -4.10
N GLY A 96 -33.75 -39.01 -3.45
CA GLY A 96 -34.81 -39.59 -2.62
C GLY A 96 -34.96 -39.07 -1.16
N GLN A 97 -35.80 -38.09 -1.00
CA GLN A 97 -36.85 -37.97 0.02
C GLN A 97 -36.61 -38.18 1.53
N ALA A 98 -37.12 -37.13 2.24
CA ALA A 98 -37.95 -37.19 3.47
C ALA A 98 -37.25 -37.10 4.85
N THR A 99 -37.49 -35.95 5.46
CA THR A 99 -37.78 -35.51 6.84
C THR A 99 -38.32 -36.56 7.84
N PRO A 100 -38.55 -36.23 9.13
CA PRO A 100 -37.92 -35.29 10.09
C PRO A 100 -37.76 -35.92 11.52
N ALA A 101 -37.32 -35.12 12.43
CA ALA A 101 -37.78 -35.04 13.82
C ALA A 101 -36.76 -35.02 14.96
N ASN A 102 -36.86 -33.98 15.69
CA ASN A 102 -37.02 -33.77 17.13
C ASN A 102 -35.82 -33.85 18.07
N ALA A 103 -35.53 -32.66 18.57
CA ALA A 103 -35.79 -32.19 19.96
C ALA A 103 -34.92 -32.82 21.08
N THR A 104 -34.14 -31.97 21.76
CA THR A 104 -34.47 -31.47 23.12
C THR A 104 -33.28 -30.79 23.75
N LYS A 105 -33.50 -29.57 24.24
CA LYS A 105 -32.83 -28.98 25.43
C LYS A 105 -33.48 -29.59 26.66
N PRO A 106 -32.91 -29.55 27.87
CA PRO A 106 -32.56 -28.41 28.70
C PRO A 106 -31.37 -28.69 29.65
N ALA A 107 -30.83 -27.82 30.39
CA ALA A 107 -31.17 -26.88 31.44
C ALA A 107 -29.93 -26.56 32.28
N GLU A 108 -29.97 -25.40 32.88
CA GLU A 108 -29.08 -24.77 33.85
C GLU A 108 -28.70 -25.62 35.08
N GLU A 109 -27.53 -25.31 35.65
CA GLU A 109 -27.46 -25.12 37.10
C GLU A 109 -26.24 -24.25 37.52
N GLN A 110 -26.57 -23.27 38.33
CA GLN A 110 -25.67 -22.37 39.07
C GLN A 110 -25.02 -23.11 40.26
N LEU A 111 -23.85 -22.64 40.74
CA LEU A 111 -23.64 -22.30 42.15
C LEU A 111 -22.21 -21.81 42.48
N LYS A 112 -22.17 -20.54 42.89
CA LYS A 112 -21.54 -19.90 44.10
C LYS A 112 -20.05 -20.07 44.43
N ASN A 113 -19.44 -18.89 44.41
CA ASN A 113 -18.54 -18.20 45.38
C ASN A 113 -17.55 -18.98 46.25
N LYS A 114 -16.29 -18.55 46.21
CA LYS A 114 -15.63 -18.00 47.41
C LYS A 114 -14.41 -17.13 47.09
N ASP A 115 -14.31 -16.03 47.82
CA ASP A 115 -13.29 -15.01 47.85
C ASP A 115 -11.87 -15.53 48.07
N ASN A 116 -10.89 -14.87 47.42
CA ASN A 116 -9.69 -14.45 48.14
C ASN A 116 -9.03 -13.20 47.52
N LYS A 117 -8.68 -12.28 48.41
CA LYS A 117 -8.07 -10.98 48.19
C LYS A 117 -6.63 -11.08 47.72
N GLY A 118 -6.25 -10.09 46.86
CA GLY A 118 -4.95 -9.45 46.98
C GLY A 118 -4.04 -9.63 45.79
N ASN A 119 -4.02 -8.72 44.82
CA ASN A 119 -2.91 -7.82 44.51
C ASN A 119 -3.23 -7.03 43.25
N THR A 120 -3.31 -5.71 43.44
CA THR A 120 -3.58 -4.74 42.39
C THR A 120 -2.32 -4.57 41.54
N MET A 121 -2.25 -5.20 40.37
CA MET A 121 -1.45 -4.75 39.26
C MET A 121 -2.41 -4.22 38.18
N THR A 122 -2.36 -2.91 38.00
CA THR A 122 -3.12 -2.17 37.00
C THR A 122 -2.76 -2.70 35.61
N GLN A 123 -3.54 -3.63 35.11
CA GLN A 123 -3.53 -3.99 33.70
C GLN A 123 -4.11 -2.81 32.92
N ALA A 124 -3.26 -2.12 32.15
CA ALA A 124 -3.69 -1.18 31.15
C ALA A 124 -4.70 -1.90 30.23
N LYS A 125 -5.95 -1.45 30.25
CA LYS A 125 -6.98 -1.86 29.31
C LYS A 125 -6.44 -1.67 27.90
N ALA A 126 -6.26 -2.75 27.16
CA ALA A 126 -6.05 -2.71 25.71
C ALA A 126 -7.14 -1.82 25.11
N LYS A 127 -6.77 -0.71 24.48
CA LYS A 127 -7.67 0.13 23.72
C LYS A 127 -8.34 -0.77 22.67
N LYS A 128 -9.66 -0.81 22.69
CA LYS A 128 -10.49 -1.43 21.65
C LYS A 128 -10.03 -0.92 20.29
N ASP A 129 -9.81 -1.82 19.33
CA ASP A 129 -9.50 -1.48 17.93
C ASP A 129 -10.54 -0.48 17.40
N SER A 130 -10.14 0.79 17.25
CA SER A 130 -10.99 1.86 16.73
C SER A 130 -11.37 1.66 15.25
N HIS A 131 -10.86 0.62 14.61
CA HIS A 131 -11.02 0.33 13.18
C HIS A 131 -11.94 -0.86 12.87
N ALA A 132 -12.69 -1.37 13.87
CA ALA A 132 -13.61 -2.50 13.68
C ALA A 132 -14.71 -2.18 12.63
N ASP A 133 -15.21 -0.95 12.63
CA ASP A 133 -16.35 -0.52 11.81
C ASP A 133 -15.95 0.14 10.48
N VAL A 134 -14.66 0.10 10.11
CA VAL A 134 -14.18 0.70 8.84
C VAL A 134 -14.70 -0.12 7.65
N PRO A 135 -15.46 0.49 6.72
CA PRO A 135 -16.02 -0.20 5.58
C PRO A 135 -14.91 -0.74 4.66
N VAL A 136 -15.04 -2.01 4.27
CA VAL A 136 -14.13 -2.64 3.31
C VAL A 136 -14.92 -3.55 2.36
N ASN A 137 -14.48 -3.62 1.09
CA ASN A 137 -15.01 -4.53 0.07
C ASN A 137 -16.54 -4.39 -0.15
N THR A 138 -17.07 -3.17 -0.07
CA THR A 138 -18.48 -2.88 -0.41
C THR A 138 -18.76 -3.30 -1.85
N TYR A 139 -17.85 -3.01 -2.77
CA TYR A 139 -17.89 -3.49 -4.16
C TYR A 139 -16.68 -4.38 -4.45
N ARG A 140 -16.93 -5.50 -5.12
CA ARG A 140 -15.93 -6.53 -5.43
C ARG A 140 -15.68 -6.61 -6.94
N PRO A 141 -14.57 -7.21 -7.40
CA PRO A 141 -14.25 -7.31 -8.84
C PRO A 141 -15.32 -8.01 -9.68
N ASN A 142 -16.08 -8.95 -9.12
CA ASN A 142 -17.19 -9.63 -9.79
C ASN A 142 -18.49 -8.82 -9.79
N ALA A 143 -18.59 -7.76 -9.00
CA ALA A 143 -19.73 -6.85 -8.91
C ALA A 143 -19.23 -5.43 -8.59
N PRO A 144 -18.50 -4.78 -9.53
CA PRO A 144 -18.00 -3.43 -9.32
C PRO A 144 -19.13 -2.41 -9.40
N PHE A 145 -18.96 -1.28 -8.74
CA PHE A 145 -19.77 -0.11 -9.00
C PHE A 145 -19.35 0.53 -10.33
N VAL A 146 -20.28 0.97 -11.13
CA VAL A 146 -20.00 1.74 -12.35
C VAL A 146 -20.27 3.20 -12.04
N GLY A 147 -19.20 3.94 -11.77
CA GLY A 147 -19.22 5.38 -11.58
C GLY A 147 -18.92 6.14 -12.86
N LYS A 148 -18.90 7.46 -12.79
CA LYS A 148 -18.52 8.35 -13.90
C LYS A 148 -17.35 9.24 -13.52
N CYS A 149 -16.47 9.51 -14.47
CA CYS A 149 -15.47 10.55 -14.33
C CYS A 149 -16.16 11.93 -14.36
N ILE A 150 -15.97 12.72 -13.30
CA ILE A 150 -16.45 14.11 -13.23
C ILE A 150 -15.43 15.05 -13.85
N SER A 151 -14.17 14.91 -13.41
CA SER A 151 -13.06 15.72 -13.92
C SER A 151 -11.77 14.90 -13.99
N ASN A 152 -10.86 15.35 -14.87
CA ASN A 152 -9.54 14.79 -15.07
C ASN A 152 -8.58 15.95 -15.33
N GLU A 153 -7.84 16.36 -14.30
CA GLU A 153 -7.07 17.60 -14.30
C GLU A 153 -5.58 17.34 -14.16
N PRO A 154 -4.72 17.98 -15.01
CA PRO A 154 -3.28 17.80 -14.93
C PRO A 154 -2.71 18.44 -13.67
N LEU A 155 -1.88 17.68 -12.95
CA LEU A 155 -1.18 18.14 -11.74
C LEU A 155 0.26 18.57 -12.01
N VAL A 156 0.88 18.06 -13.08
CA VAL A 156 2.22 18.46 -13.49
C VAL A 156 2.11 19.74 -14.30
N LYS A 157 2.83 20.78 -13.86
CA LYS A 157 2.86 22.07 -14.55
C LYS A 157 3.80 22.02 -15.76
N GLU A 158 3.74 23.04 -16.62
CA GLU A 158 4.60 23.18 -17.79
C GLU A 158 6.10 23.05 -17.42
N GLY A 159 6.85 22.29 -18.22
CA GLY A 159 8.26 21.96 -17.95
C GLY A 159 8.48 20.81 -16.98
N GLY A 160 7.43 20.24 -16.41
CA GLY A 160 7.52 19.07 -15.55
C GLY A 160 7.67 17.76 -16.33
N ILE A 161 7.80 16.64 -15.60
CA ILE A 161 8.16 15.34 -16.15
C ILE A 161 7.03 14.36 -15.96
N GLY A 162 6.57 13.76 -17.08
CA GLY A 162 5.52 12.75 -17.09
C GLY A 162 4.13 13.34 -16.93
N ILE A 163 3.12 12.47 -16.98
CA ILE A 163 1.71 12.82 -16.85
C ILE A 163 1.23 12.37 -15.49
N VAL A 164 0.69 13.29 -14.70
CA VAL A 164 0.01 13.00 -13.44
C VAL A 164 -1.30 13.75 -13.43
N GLN A 165 -2.37 13.03 -13.14
CA GLN A 165 -3.73 13.56 -13.18
C GLN A 165 -4.39 13.46 -11.81
N HIS A 166 -5.22 14.47 -11.51
CA HIS A 166 -6.22 14.40 -10.47
C HIS A 166 -7.55 14.01 -11.10
N LEU A 167 -8.07 12.85 -10.72
CA LEU A 167 -9.34 12.34 -11.23
C LEU A 167 -10.38 12.35 -10.12
N LYS A 168 -11.55 12.91 -10.43
CA LYS A 168 -12.72 12.89 -9.54
C LYS A 168 -13.81 12.01 -10.15
N PHE A 169 -14.34 11.08 -9.37
CA PHE A 169 -15.39 10.15 -9.78
C PHE A 169 -16.67 10.37 -8.99
N ASP A 170 -17.80 10.28 -9.68
CA ASP A 170 -19.14 10.30 -9.09
C ASP A 170 -19.44 8.94 -8.45
N LEU A 171 -19.82 8.98 -7.19
CA LEU A 171 -20.30 7.85 -6.39
C LEU A 171 -21.79 7.88 -6.14
N SER A 172 -22.53 8.81 -6.75
CA SER A 172 -23.98 8.93 -6.60
C SER A 172 -24.68 7.62 -6.97
N GLY A 173 -25.62 7.19 -6.13
CA GLY A 173 -26.31 5.91 -6.29
C GLY A 173 -25.53 4.69 -5.80
N SER A 174 -24.31 4.87 -5.26
CA SER A 174 -23.56 3.80 -4.63
C SER A 174 -23.71 3.80 -3.11
N ASN A 175 -23.35 2.66 -2.50
CA ASN A 175 -23.17 2.51 -1.05
C ASN A 175 -21.68 2.56 -0.67
N LEU A 176 -20.80 3.00 -1.59
CA LEU A 176 -19.38 3.08 -1.32
C LEU A 176 -19.12 4.22 -0.35
N LYS A 177 -18.73 3.88 0.87
CA LYS A 177 -18.23 4.81 1.88
C LYS A 177 -16.79 4.43 2.16
N TYR A 178 -15.93 5.42 2.32
CA TYR A 178 -14.51 5.24 2.60
C TYR A 178 -14.02 6.24 3.64
N ILE A 179 -12.84 6.02 4.16
CA ILE A 179 -12.16 6.97 5.04
C ILE A 179 -10.72 7.21 4.57
N GLU A 180 -10.11 8.28 5.06
CA GLU A 180 -8.77 8.70 4.69
C GLU A 180 -7.75 7.59 4.97
N GLY A 181 -6.89 7.31 3.96
CA GLY A 181 -5.90 6.24 3.99
C GLY A 181 -6.34 4.92 3.37
N GLN A 182 -7.60 4.83 2.93
CA GLN A 182 -8.06 3.68 2.14
C GLN A 182 -7.73 3.83 0.65
N SER A 183 -7.88 2.72 -0.07
CA SER A 183 -7.69 2.63 -1.52
C SER A 183 -8.97 2.15 -2.19
N ILE A 184 -9.18 2.52 -3.45
CA ILE A 184 -10.16 1.90 -4.34
C ILE A 184 -9.47 1.16 -5.47
N GLY A 185 -10.16 0.18 -6.02
CA GLY A 185 -9.69 -0.55 -7.18
C GLY A 185 -10.39 -0.10 -8.45
N ILE A 186 -9.61 0.07 -9.51
CA ILE A 186 -10.10 0.38 -10.85
C ILE A 186 -9.88 -0.81 -11.77
N ILE A 187 -10.92 -1.19 -12.50
CA ILE A 187 -10.85 -2.23 -13.53
C ILE A 187 -10.86 -1.52 -14.88
N PRO A 188 -9.73 -1.45 -15.60
CA PRO A 188 -9.71 -0.83 -16.92
C PRO A 188 -10.47 -1.68 -17.93
N PRO A 189 -11.00 -1.09 -19.01
CA PRO A 189 -11.69 -1.83 -20.07
C PRO A 189 -10.71 -2.69 -20.87
N GLY A 190 -11.26 -3.65 -21.62
CA GLY A 190 -10.49 -4.50 -22.50
C GLY A 190 -10.14 -5.87 -21.91
N VAL A 191 -9.27 -6.56 -22.64
CA VAL A 191 -8.79 -7.91 -22.29
C VAL A 191 -7.27 -7.97 -22.41
N ASP A 192 -6.66 -8.80 -21.59
CA ASP A 192 -5.22 -9.07 -21.64
C ASP A 192 -4.85 -9.92 -22.86
N LYS A 193 -3.56 -10.17 -23.05
CA LYS A 193 -3.02 -11.00 -24.15
C LYS A 193 -3.57 -12.43 -24.21
N ASN A 194 -4.25 -12.88 -23.14
CA ASN A 194 -4.85 -14.22 -23.05
C ASN A 194 -6.38 -14.17 -23.21
N GLY A 195 -6.95 -13.02 -23.62
CA GLY A 195 -8.40 -12.81 -23.77
C GLY A 195 -9.17 -12.71 -22.47
N LYS A 196 -8.50 -12.55 -21.32
CA LYS A 196 -9.14 -12.34 -20.01
C LYS A 196 -9.34 -10.87 -19.76
N PRO A 197 -10.39 -10.47 -19.01
CA PRO A 197 -10.56 -9.08 -18.58
C PRO A 197 -9.29 -8.52 -17.95
N GLU A 198 -9.02 -7.24 -18.24
CA GLU A 198 -7.87 -6.55 -17.65
C GLU A 198 -7.92 -6.59 -16.12
N LYS A 199 -6.72 -6.61 -15.50
CA LYS A 199 -6.59 -6.76 -14.07
C LYS A 199 -6.90 -5.46 -13.34
N LEU A 200 -7.57 -5.61 -12.21
CA LEU A 200 -7.76 -4.56 -11.20
C LEU A 200 -6.43 -3.94 -10.78
N ARG A 201 -6.39 -2.61 -10.64
CA ARG A 201 -5.33 -1.88 -9.95
C ARG A 201 -5.89 -1.09 -8.79
N LEU A 202 -5.14 -1.06 -7.70
CA LEU A 202 -5.51 -0.31 -6.50
C LEU A 202 -4.79 1.04 -6.49
N TYR A 203 -5.54 2.06 -6.12
CA TYR A 203 -5.06 3.43 -5.98
C TYR A 203 -5.47 3.97 -4.61
N SER A 204 -4.51 4.57 -3.91
CA SER A 204 -4.79 5.28 -2.67
C SER A 204 -5.69 6.47 -2.95
N ILE A 205 -6.71 6.67 -2.13
CA ILE A 205 -7.68 7.75 -2.27
C ILE A 205 -7.01 9.08 -1.93
N ALA A 206 -7.26 10.11 -2.74
CA ALA A 206 -6.70 11.45 -2.59
C ALA A 206 -7.67 12.46 -1.98
N SER A 207 -8.93 12.11 -1.79
CA SER A 207 -9.98 12.92 -1.17
C SER A 207 -10.29 12.47 0.26
N THR A 208 -10.93 13.35 1.03
CA THR A 208 -11.52 12.98 2.32
C THR A 208 -12.74 12.09 2.11
N ARG A 209 -13.24 11.50 3.19
CA ARG A 209 -14.48 10.69 3.19
C ARG A 209 -15.70 11.41 2.64
N HIS A 210 -15.68 12.74 2.64
CA HIS A 210 -16.75 13.59 2.12
C HIS A 210 -16.54 13.98 0.65
N GLY A 211 -15.43 13.51 0.03
CA GLY A 211 -15.07 13.90 -1.33
C GLY A 211 -14.48 15.30 -1.42
N ASP A 212 -14.04 15.71 -2.60
CA ASP A 212 -13.45 17.03 -2.80
C ASP A 212 -14.49 18.16 -2.73
N ASP A 213 -15.75 17.86 -3.01
CA ASP A 213 -16.86 18.81 -2.94
C ASP A 213 -17.54 18.82 -1.56
N VAL A 214 -17.09 17.98 -0.63
CA VAL A 214 -17.62 17.82 0.74
C VAL A 214 -19.13 17.53 0.73
N ASP A 215 -19.57 16.67 -0.21
CA ASP A 215 -20.97 16.32 -0.45
C ASP A 215 -21.29 14.81 -0.29
N ASP A 216 -20.31 14.01 0.14
CA ASP A 216 -20.39 12.54 0.30
C ASP A 216 -20.63 11.75 -1.00
N LYS A 217 -20.46 12.38 -2.16
CA LYS A 217 -20.81 11.79 -3.46
C LYS A 217 -19.63 11.57 -4.39
N THR A 218 -18.41 11.92 -3.97
CA THR A 218 -17.25 11.81 -4.84
C THR A 218 -16.09 11.08 -4.19
N VAL A 219 -15.19 10.55 -5.01
CA VAL A 219 -13.88 10.04 -4.62
C VAL A 219 -12.85 10.49 -5.63
N SER A 220 -11.66 10.88 -5.17
CA SER A 220 -10.61 11.35 -6.05
C SER A 220 -9.35 10.50 -5.96
N LEU A 221 -8.64 10.40 -7.08
CA LEU A 221 -7.37 9.71 -7.22
C LEU A 221 -6.30 10.66 -7.75
N CYS A 222 -5.05 10.43 -7.36
CA CYS A 222 -3.86 11.03 -7.95
C CYS A 222 -3.12 9.94 -8.73
N VAL A 223 -3.16 10.01 -10.06
CA VAL A 223 -2.67 8.93 -10.93
C VAL A 223 -1.55 9.42 -11.85
N ARG A 224 -0.41 8.76 -11.79
CA ARG A 224 0.67 8.94 -12.75
C ARG A 224 0.55 7.90 -13.86
N GLN A 225 0.65 8.35 -15.13
CA GLN A 225 0.83 7.42 -16.23
C GLN A 225 2.16 6.68 -16.05
N LEU A 226 2.08 5.37 -15.97
CA LEU A 226 3.25 4.53 -15.94
C LEU A 226 3.85 4.43 -17.34
N GLU A 227 5.14 4.74 -17.43
CA GLU A 227 5.93 4.63 -18.64
C GLU A 227 7.32 4.08 -18.30
N TYR A 228 7.77 3.09 -19.06
CA TYR A 228 9.13 2.56 -18.92
C TYR A 228 9.65 2.02 -20.26
N LYS A 229 10.96 1.87 -20.36
CA LYS A 229 11.60 1.22 -21.51
C LYS A 229 11.69 -0.27 -21.27
N HIS A 230 11.17 -1.07 -22.21
CA HIS A 230 11.28 -2.51 -22.12
C HIS A 230 12.77 -2.92 -22.15
N PRO A 231 13.24 -3.76 -21.21
CA PRO A 231 14.68 -4.03 -21.04
C PRO A 231 15.34 -4.64 -22.28
N GLU A 232 14.61 -5.45 -23.04
CA GLU A 232 15.14 -6.18 -24.19
C GLU A 232 14.90 -5.47 -25.53
N SER A 233 13.69 -4.92 -25.75
CA SER A 233 13.34 -4.29 -27.04
C SER A 233 13.66 -2.80 -27.09
N GLY A 234 13.84 -2.13 -25.93
CA GLY A 234 13.99 -0.68 -25.84
C GLY A 234 12.72 0.12 -26.14
N GLU A 235 11.62 -0.56 -26.46
CA GLU A 235 10.33 0.08 -26.75
C GLU A 235 9.73 0.72 -25.48
N THR A 236 8.98 1.80 -25.68
CA THR A 236 8.23 2.42 -24.57
C THR A 236 6.99 1.62 -24.29
N VAL A 237 6.84 1.18 -23.04
CA VAL A 237 5.67 0.47 -22.54
C VAL A 237 4.90 1.36 -21.59
N TYR A 238 3.60 1.40 -21.76
CA TYR A 238 2.68 2.15 -20.91
C TYR A 238 1.84 1.22 -20.05
N GLY A 239 1.60 1.64 -18.81
CA GLY A 239 0.73 0.89 -17.90
C GLY A 239 -0.73 0.96 -18.35
N VAL A 240 -1.40 -0.19 -18.50
CA VAL A 240 -2.76 -0.28 -19.03
C VAL A 240 -3.74 0.58 -18.23
N CYS A 241 -3.86 0.35 -16.92
CA CYS A 241 -4.83 1.05 -16.09
C CYS A 241 -4.47 2.53 -15.89
N SER A 242 -3.20 2.84 -15.65
CA SER A 242 -2.77 4.22 -15.43
C SER A 242 -2.90 5.07 -16.69
N THR A 243 -2.63 4.51 -17.88
CA THR A 243 -2.86 5.20 -19.15
C THR A 243 -4.34 5.41 -19.40
N HIS A 244 -5.18 4.38 -19.19
CA HIS A 244 -6.63 4.52 -19.28
C HIS A 244 -7.14 5.68 -18.42
N LEU A 245 -6.71 5.73 -17.15
CA LEU A 245 -7.13 6.78 -16.22
C LEU A 245 -6.60 8.16 -16.62
N CYS A 246 -5.33 8.28 -17.00
CA CYS A 246 -4.75 9.59 -17.35
C CYS A 246 -5.41 10.23 -18.58
N PHE A 247 -6.03 9.44 -19.45
CA PHE A 247 -6.73 9.91 -20.65
C PHE A 247 -8.26 9.69 -20.60
N LEU A 248 -8.79 9.44 -19.41
CA LEU A 248 -10.22 9.24 -19.23
C LEU A 248 -10.96 10.58 -19.36
N GLU A 249 -11.93 10.64 -20.27
CA GLU A 249 -12.71 11.85 -20.51
C GLU A 249 -13.81 12.04 -19.44
N PRO A 250 -14.13 13.29 -19.08
CA PRO A 250 -15.30 13.58 -18.26
C PRO A 250 -16.58 12.98 -18.84
N GLY A 251 -17.41 12.36 -18.00
CA GLY A 251 -18.63 11.63 -18.40
C GLY A 251 -18.41 10.13 -18.69
N ALA A 252 -17.16 9.71 -18.91
CA ALA A 252 -16.85 8.29 -19.16
C ALA A 252 -17.11 7.41 -17.93
N GLU A 253 -17.57 6.19 -18.18
CA GLU A 253 -17.79 5.20 -17.13
C GLU A 253 -16.49 4.59 -16.61
N VAL A 254 -16.46 4.30 -15.32
CA VAL A 254 -15.36 3.66 -14.64
C VAL A 254 -15.85 2.58 -13.69
N LYS A 255 -15.23 1.40 -13.74
CA LYS A 255 -15.53 0.29 -12.82
C LYS A 255 -14.70 0.41 -11.55
N ILE A 256 -15.36 0.67 -10.44
CA ILE A 256 -14.78 0.93 -9.12
C ILE A 256 -15.08 -0.22 -8.18
N THR A 257 -14.09 -0.64 -7.41
CA THR A 257 -14.21 -1.64 -6.34
C THR A 257 -13.66 -1.09 -5.03
N GLY A 258 -13.94 -1.76 -3.93
CA GLY A 258 -13.45 -1.36 -2.62
C GLY A 258 -14.54 -0.77 -1.73
N PRO A 259 -14.19 0.11 -0.77
CA PRO A 259 -12.82 0.50 -0.45
C PRO A 259 -12.03 -0.65 0.16
N VAL A 260 -10.71 -0.54 0.20
CA VAL A 260 -9.81 -1.52 0.81
C VAL A 260 -8.73 -0.84 1.64
N GLY A 261 -8.12 -1.60 2.56
CA GLY A 261 -7.03 -1.11 3.41
C GLY A 261 -7.50 -0.59 4.76
N LYS A 262 -6.75 -0.96 5.80
CA LYS A 262 -6.92 -0.47 7.18
C LYS A 262 -5.59 -0.04 7.79
N GLU A 263 -4.51 -0.13 7.02
CA GLU A 263 -3.16 0.07 7.55
C GLU A 263 -2.66 1.50 7.46
N MET A 264 -3.26 2.30 6.57
CA MET A 264 -2.89 3.69 6.34
C MET A 264 -3.94 4.68 6.87
N LEU A 265 -4.75 4.28 7.87
CA LEU A 265 -5.82 5.14 8.37
C LEU A 265 -5.27 6.29 9.20
N LEU A 266 -5.83 7.49 9.00
CA LEU A 266 -5.53 8.66 9.81
C LEU A 266 -5.97 8.42 11.27
N PRO A 267 -5.17 8.82 12.29
CA PRO A 267 -5.59 8.70 13.69
C PRO A 267 -6.80 9.59 13.98
N SER A 268 -7.69 9.11 14.82
CA SER A 268 -8.87 9.85 15.25
C SER A 268 -8.58 10.87 16.36
N ASP A 269 -7.39 10.84 16.98
CA ASP A 269 -6.97 11.81 18.00
C ASP A 269 -6.71 13.18 17.35
N PRO A 270 -7.47 14.23 17.68
CA PRO A 270 -7.25 15.57 17.11
C PRO A 270 -5.94 16.23 17.57
N ASP A 271 -5.32 15.72 18.62
CA ASP A 271 -4.03 16.20 19.15
C ASP A 271 -2.84 15.37 18.66
N ALA A 272 -3.06 14.42 17.72
CA ALA A 272 -2.00 13.57 17.19
C ALA A 272 -0.93 14.38 16.46
N LYS A 273 0.28 13.84 16.42
CA LYS A 273 1.35 14.29 15.54
C LYS A 273 1.43 13.36 14.34
N VAL A 274 1.40 13.91 13.13
CA VAL A 274 1.33 13.16 11.88
C VAL A 274 2.55 13.48 11.02
N ILE A 275 3.49 12.54 10.92
CA ILE A 275 4.66 12.65 10.05
C ILE A 275 4.34 11.95 8.74
N MET A 276 4.47 12.65 7.64
CA MET A 276 4.17 12.15 6.30
C MET A 276 5.41 12.24 5.42
N MET A 277 5.81 11.13 4.83
CA MET A 277 6.93 11.03 3.90
C MET A 277 6.40 10.49 2.58
N ALA A 278 6.32 11.37 1.57
CA ALA A 278 5.70 11.04 0.29
C ALA A 278 6.65 11.27 -0.89
N THR A 279 6.56 10.43 -1.93
CA THR A 279 7.21 10.68 -3.21
C THR A 279 6.21 10.55 -4.36
N GLY A 280 6.22 11.53 -5.28
CA GLY A 280 5.32 11.53 -6.43
C GLY A 280 3.85 11.36 -6.04
N THR A 281 3.18 10.36 -6.63
CA THR A 281 1.76 10.07 -6.34
C THR A 281 1.49 9.47 -4.96
N GLY A 282 2.52 9.17 -4.19
CA GLY A 282 2.38 8.86 -2.76
C GLY A 282 1.81 10.00 -1.93
N ILE A 283 1.72 11.20 -2.51
CA ILE A 283 1.00 12.34 -1.92
C ILE A 283 -0.51 12.09 -1.76
N ALA A 284 -1.11 11.15 -2.50
CA ALA A 284 -2.56 10.95 -2.51
C ALA A 284 -3.17 10.77 -1.12
N PRO A 285 -2.77 9.78 -0.30
CA PRO A 285 -3.32 9.64 1.04
C PRO A 285 -2.94 10.82 1.95
N MET A 286 -1.78 11.44 1.74
CA MET A 286 -1.33 12.58 2.55
C MET A 286 -2.20 13.82 2.29
N ARG A 287 -2.62 14.05 1.02
CA ARG A 287 -3.60 15.11 0.68
C ARG A 287 -4.92 14.89 1.41
N ALA A 288 -5.44 13.66 1.42
CA ALA A 288 -6.66 13.34 2.15
C ALA A 288 -6.54 13.63 3.65
N TYR A 289 -5.39 13.32 4.28
CA TYR A 289 -5.15 13.65 5.69
C TYR A 289 -5.09 15.16 5.92
N LEU A 290 -4.33 15.89 5.08
CA LEU A 290 -4.18 17.33 5.20
C LEU A 290 -5.52 18.08 5.00
N TRP A 291 -6.33 17.63 4.04
CA TRP A 291 -7.66 18.17 3.85
C TRP A 291 -8.56 17.93 5.07
N ARG A 292 -8.56 16.71 5.61
CA ARG A 292 -9.30 16.37 6.84
C ARG A 292 -8.89 17.22 8.02
N GLN A 293 -7.60 17.58 8.11
CA GLN A 293 -7.02 18.35 9.20
C GLN A 293 -7.20 19.87 9.03
N PHE A 294 -7.05 20.41 7.81
CA PHE A 294 -6.83 21.84 7.60
C PHE A 294 -7.78 22.51 6.61
N LYS A 295 -8.49 21.78 5.74
CA LYS A 295 -9.42 22.40 4.77
C LYS A 295 -10.65 22.93 5.48
N ASP A 296 -10.95 24.23 5.31
CA ASP A 296 -12.06 24.89 6.05
C ASP A 296 -13.41 24.22 5.81
N ALA A 297 -13.74 23.89 4.55
CA ALA A 297 -15.00 23.24 4.21
C ALA A 297 -15.13 21.88 4.91
N GLU A 298 -14.02 21.10 4.92
CA GLU A 298 -13.97 19.79 5.58
C GLU A 298 -14.08 19.93 7.10
N ARG A 299 -13.39 20.92 7.70
CA ARG A 299 -13.48 21.22 9.14
C ARG A 299 -14.88 21.66 9.55
N ALA A 300 -15.55 22.47 8.71
CA ALA A 300 -16.94 22.90 8.93
C ALA A 300 -17.94 21.72 8.85
N ALA A 301 -17.71 20.77 7.94
CA ALA A 301 -18.51 19.56 7.81
C ALA A 301 -18.30 18.56 8.96
N ASN A 302 -17.21 18.67 9.71
CA ASN A 302 -16.83 17.75 10.78
C ASN A 302 -16.53 18.47 12.09
N PRO A 303 -17.52 19.06 12.76
CA PRO A 303 -17.29 19.81 14.00
C PRO A 303 -16.75 18.92 15.15
N GLU A 304 -16.97 17.60 15.09
CA GLU A 304 -16.48 16.63 16.06
C GLU A 304 -14.98 16.30 15.91
N TYR A 305 -14.39 16.61 14.76
CA TYR A 305 -12.96 16.43 14.52
C TYR A 305 -12.29 17.73 14.14
N GLN A 306 -11.79 18.45 15.14
CA GLN A 306 -11.04 19.69 14.96
C GLN A 306 -9.57 19.44 15.29
N PHE A 307 -8.75 19.22 14.26
CA PHE A 307 -7.33 18.95 14.43
C PHE A 307 -6.61 20.14 15.08
N LYS A 308 -5.83 19.85 16.13
CA LYS A 308 -5.05 20.78 16.93
C LYS A 308 -3.59 20.35 17.05
N GLY A 309 -3.27 19.16 16.58
CA GLY A 309 -1.95 18.57 16.64
C GLY A 309 -0.96 19.21 15.68
N PHE A 310 0.05 18.45 15.32
CA PHE A 310 1.11 18.86 14.40
C PHE A 310 1.24 17.89 13.25
N SER A 311 1.31 18.40 12.03
CA SER A 311 1.54 17.60 10.82
C SER A 311 2.79 18.06 10.09
N TRP A 312 3.64 17.13 9.67
CA TRP A 312 4.84 17.43 8.91
C TRP A 312 4.86 16.58 7.63
N LEU A 313 4.79 17.25 6.47
CA LEU A 313 4.94 16.61 5.17
C LEU A 313 6.37 16.83 4.64
N ILE A 314 7.09 15.73 4.41
CA ILE A 314 8.34 15.71 3.66
C ILE A 314 8.01 15.10 2.30
N PHE A 315 8.11 15.94 1.23
CA PHE A 315 7.62 15.57 -0.09
C PHE A 315 8.72 15.58 -1.16
N GLY A 316 8.97 14.41 -1.75
CA GLY A 316 9.98 14.18 -2.77
C GLY A 316 9.42 14.22 -4.19
N VAL A 317 10.01 15.07 -5.05
CA VAL A 317 9.64 15.23 -6.47
C VAL A 317 10.89 15.45 -7.33
N PRO A 318 10.81 15.22 -8.66
CA PRO A 318 11.98 15.44 -9.53
C PRO A 318 12.31 16.92 -9.75
N THR A 319 11.32 17.76 -10.03
CA THR A 319 11.47 19.20 -10.35
C THR A 319 10.35 20.00 -9.70
N THR A 320 10.51 21.32 -9.60
CA THR A 320 9.48 22.22 -9.07
C THR A 320 8.12 22.10 -9.78
N PRO A 321 8.04 22.03 -11.14
CA PRO A 321 6.77 21.79 -11.83
C PRO A 321 6.09 20.46 -11.51
N ASN A 322 6.79 19.52 -10.90
CA ASN A 322 6.26 18.22 -10.43
C ASN A 322 5.76 18.25 -9.00
N ILE A 323 5.74 19.38 -8.33
CA ILE A 323 5.13 19.49 -6.99
C ILE A 323 3.62 19.43 -7.17
N LEU A 324 3.06 18.24 -6.93
CA LEU A 324 1.63 18.00 -7.04
C LEU A 324 0.89 18.71 -5.90
N TYR A 325 -0.24 19.37 -6.21
CA TYR A 325 -1.05 20.13 -5.25
C TYR A 325 -0.29 21.28 -4.55
N LYS A 326 0.72 21.86 -5.24
CA LYS A 326 1.62 22.87 -4.66
C LYS A 326 0.88 24.00 -3.97
N GLU A 327 -0.07 24.59 -4.68
CA GLU A 327 -0.84 25.74 -4.21
C GLU A 327 -1.66 25.40 -2.94
N GLU A 328 -2.30 24.22 -2.92
CA GLU A 328 -3.05 23.75 -1.73
C GLU A 328 -2.14 23.54 -0.53
N LEU A 329 -0.96 22.94 -0.72
CA LEU A 329 -0.02 22.65 0.35
C LEU A 329 0.60 23.92 0.94
N GLU A 330 0.97 24.89 0.10
CA GLU A 330 1.58 26.15 0.52
C GLU A 330 0.55 27.06 1.20
N GLU A 331 -0.70 27.11 0.72
CA GLU A 331 -1.80 27.80 1.38
C GLU A 331 -2.05 27.26 2.80
N MET A 332 -2.11 25.94 2.96
CA MET A 332 -2.29 25.31 4.26
C MET A 332 -1.15 25.64 5.21
N GLN A 333 0.11 25.59 4.74
CA GLN A 333 1.27 25.96 5.56
C GLN A 333 1.22 27.41 5.98
N GLN A 334 0.86 28.30 5.07
CA GLN A 334 0.74 29.73 5.39
C GLN A 334 -0.35 30.02 6.41
N LYS A 335 -1.47 29.29 6.33
CA LYS A 335 -2.62 29.47 7.22
C LYS A 335 -2.43 28.83 8.59
N TYR A 336 -1.69 27.72 8.67
CA TYR A 336 -1.49 26.95 9.90
C TYR A 336 0.01 26.73 10.19
N PRO A 337 0.82 27.81 10.33
CA PRO A 337 2.28 27.70 10.44
C PRO A 337 2.76 26.93 11.67
N ASP A 338 1.98 26.95 12.76
CA ASP A 338 2.31 26.25 14.00
C ASP A 338 1.90 24.76 13.98
N ASN A 339 0.93 24.40 13.10
CA ASN A 339 0.36 23.06 13.04
C ASN A 339 0.78 22.27 11.81
N PHE A 340 1.25 22.94 10.75
CA PHE A 340 1.66 22.27 9.51
C PHE A 340 3.02 22.74 9.03
N ARG A 341 3.94 21.79 8.85
CA ARG A 341 5.26 21.98 8.25
C ARG A 341 5.34 21.26 6.93
N LEU A 342 5.90 21.93 5.93
CA LEU A 342 6.13 21.39 4.59
C LEU A 342 7.62 21.46 4.25
N THR A 343 8.20 20.35 3.82
CA THR A 343 9.61 20.26 3.40
C THR A 343 9.69 19.55 2.06
N TYR A 344 10.30 20.21 1.06
CA TYR A 344 10.48 19.61 -0.27
C TYR A 344 11.87 19.01 -0.44
N ALA A 345 11.92 17.85 -1.10
CA ALA A 345 13.12 17.25 -1.67
C ALA A 345 12.99 17.25 -3.19
N ILE A 346 13.66 18.19 -3.88
CA ILE A 346 13.55 18.35 -5.33
C ILE A 346 14.81 17.80 -5.99
N SER A 347 14.76 16.54 -6.41
CA SER A 347 15.93 15.73 -6.69
C SER A 347 16.76 16.19 -7.91
N ARG A 348 16.20 16.94 -8.83
CA ARG A 348 16.93 17.44 -10.00
C ARG A 348 17.34 18.92 -9.89
N GLU A 349 16.90 19.61 -8.85
CA GLU A 349 17.18 21.03 -8.63
C GLU A 349 17.99 21.28 -7.36
N GLN A 350 17.87 20.42 -6.34
CA GLN A 350 18.57 20.56 -5.07
C GLN A 350 19.71 19.55 -4.95
N LYS A 351 20.68 19.87 -4.13
CA LYS A 351 21.81 18.99 -3.81
C LYS A 351 21.81 18.63 -2.34
N ASN A 352 22.17 17.37 -2.05
CA ASN A 352 22.43 16.92 -0.70
C ASN A 352 23.84 17.39 -0.24
N PRO A 353 24.20 17.27 1.04
CA PRO A 353 25.49 17.69 1.57
C PRO A 353 26.72 17.04 0.89
N GLN A 354 26.54 15.90 0.23
CA GLN A 354 27.60 15.19 -0.51
C GLN A 354 27.68 15.63 -1.98
N GLY A 355 26.89 16.64 -2.41
CA GLY A 355 26.83 17.14 -3.77
C GLY A 355 26.01 16.29 -4.75
N GLY A 356 25.40 15.21 -4.26
CA GLY A 356 24.45 14.37 -5.00
C GLY A 356 23.07 15.02 -5.15
N ARG A 357 22.11 14.26 -5.70
CA ARG A 357 20.72 14.72 -5.78
C ARG A 357 20.07 14.71 -4.40
N MET A 358 19.19 15.68 -4.13
CA MET A 358 18.41 15.75 -2.93
C MET A 358 17.20 14.81 -3.04
N TYR A 359 17.24 13.68 -2.37
CA TYR A 359 16.09 12.79 -2.24
C TYR A 359 15.41 12.96 -0.88
N ILE A 360 14.25 12.35 -0.73
CA ILE A 360 13.47 12.43 0.51
C ILE A 360 14.24 11.91 1.74
N GLN A 361 15.01 10.84 1.58
CA GLN A 361 15.82 10.28 2.64
C GLN A 361 16.97 11.23 3.08
N ASP A 362 17.47 12.09 2.18
CA ASP A 362 18.45 13.10 2.53
C ASP A 362 17.81 14.18 3.42
N ARG A 363 16.57 14.59 3.12
CA ARG A 363 15.80 15.50 3.99
C ARG A 363 15.49 14.87 5.35
N VAL A 364 15.14 13.59 5.37
CA VAL A 364 14.96 12.86 6.63
C VAL A 364 16.27 12.82 7.42
N ALA A 365 17.42 12.62 6.77
CA ALA A 365 18.72 12.63 7.43
C ALA A 365 19.08 14.02 8.00
N GLU A 366 18.78 15.11 7.28
CA GLU A 366 18.97 16.48 7.77
C GLU A 366 18.17 16.76 9.06
N HIS A 367 17.01 16.17 9.20
CA HIS A 367 16.08 16.36 10.33
C HIS A 367 15.99 15.14 11.26
N ALA A 368 16.95 14.20 11.16
CA ALA A 368 16.81 12.89 11.80
C ALA A 368 16.66 12.97 13.33
N ASP A 369 17.36 13.90 13.99
CA ASP A 369 17.28 14.07 15.44
C ASP A 369 15.92 14.61 15.88
N GLU A 370 15.37 15.60 15.17
CA GLU A 370 14.03 16.14 15.42
C GLU A 370 12.95 15.10 15.16
N LEU A 371 13.05 14.41 14.02
CA LEU A 371 12.12 13.33 13.67
C LEU A 371 12.15 12.20 14.70
N TRP A 372 13.34 11.84 15.18
CA TRP A 372 13.48 10.83 16.23
C TRP A 372 12.77 11.26 17.52
N GLN A 373 12.91 12.54 17.97
CA GLN A 373 12.21 13.04 19.15
C GLN A 373 10.70 13.02 18.94
N LEU A 374 10.21 13.38 17.75
CA LEU A 374 8.78 13.32 17.43
C LEU A 374 8.26 11.86 17.42
N ILE A 375 8.98 10.94 16.80
CA ILE A 375 8.57 9.53 16.66
C ILE A 375 8.47 8.82 18.01
N LYS A 376 9.28 9.23 19.00
CA LYS A 376 9.20 8.70 20.37
C LYS A 376 7.91 9.07 21.10
N ASP A 377 7.28 10.19 20.74
CA ASP A 377 6.02 10.60 21.34
C ASP A 377 4.91 9.59 20.95
N GLU A 378 4.18 9.10 21.95
CA GLU A 378 3.13 8.09 21.76
C GLU A 378 1.95 8.57 20.90
N LYS A 379 1.75 9.89 20.77
CA LYS A 379 0.75 10.51 19.90
C LYS A 379 1.22 10.65 18.45
N THR A 380 2.46 10.27 18.14
CA THR A 380 3.00 10.40 16.78
C THR A 380 2.69 9.17 15.93
N HIS A 381 2.12 9.44 14.75
CA HIS A 381 1.90 8.48 13.68
C HIS A 381 2.72 8.87 12.46
N THR A 382 3.45 7.92 11.89
CA THR A 382 4.30 8.13 10.72
C THR A 382 3.76 7.36 9.53
N TYR A 383 3.63 8.04 8.40
CA TYR A 383 3.13 7.50 7.13
C TYR A 383 4.16 7.66 6.04
N ILE A 384 4.46 6.58 5.35
CA ILE A 384 5.39 6.54 4.22
C ILE A 384 4.64 6.01 3.02
N CYS A 385 4.57 6.79 1.93
CA CYS A 385 3.91 6.37 0.70
C CYS A 385 4.66 6.87 -0.54
N GLY A 386 4.84 5.99 -1.53
CA GLY A 386 5.48 6.34 -2.79
C GLY A 386 6.46 5.31 -3.32
N LEU A 387 7.56 5.77 -3.92
CA LEU A 387 8.52 4.89 -4.60
C LEU A 387 9.24 3.96 -3.62
N ARG A 388 9.32 2.71 -4.00
CA ARG A 388 10.14 1.71 -3.30
C ARG A 388 11.62 2.13 -3.27
N GLY A 389 12.31 1.79 -2.17
CA GLY A 389 13.74 2.07 -2.00
C GLY A 389 14.06 3.36 -1.24
N MET A 390 13.04 4.22 -0.98
CA MET A 390 13.25 5.35 -0.06
C MET A 390 13.32 4.90 1.40
N GLU A 391 12.72 3.76 1.72
CA GLU A 391 12.65 3.18 3.07
C GLU A 391 14.04 2.92 3.66
N ASP A 392 14.96 2.34 2.87
CA ASP A 392 16.30 1.99 3.32
C ASP A 392 17.08 3.22 3.81
N GLY A 393 16.96 4.34 3.08
CA GLY A 393 17.63 5.59 3.46
C GLY A 393 16.98 6.26 4.67
N ILE A 394 15.65 6.18 4.79
CA ILE A 394 14.89 6.65 5.97
C ILE A 394 15.30 5.84 7.20
N ASP A 395 15.35 4.51 7.09
CA ASP A 395 15.75 3.62 8.17
C ASP A 395 17.22 3.87 8.59
N ALA A 396 18.13 4.12 7.64
CA ALA A 396 19.51 4.46 7.94
C ALA A 396 19.63 5.77 8.75
N ALA A 397 18.89 6.81 8.35
CA ALA A 397 18.87 8.10 9.05
C ALA A 397 18.33 7.98 10.48
N LEU A 398 17.22 7.27 10.66
CA LEU A 398 16.63 7.05 11.99
C LEU A 398 17.45 6.10 12.85
N THR A 399 18.17 5.14 12.24
CA THR A 399 19.14 4.29 12.96
C THR A 399 20.24 5.14 13.56
N ALA A 400 20.80 6.08 12.80
CA ALA A 400 21.86 6.96 13.27
C ALA A 400 21.37 7.88 14.42
N ALA A 401 20.14 8.41 14.33
CA ALA A 401 19.55 9.25 15.37
C ALA A 401 19.24 8.46 16.66
N ALA A 402 18.60 7.29 16.54
CA ALA A 402 18.26 6.44 17.68
C ALA A 402 19.50 5.91 18.41
N ALA A 403 20.58 5.61 17.67
CA ALA A 403 21.83 5.12 18.24
C ALA A 403 22.49 6.14 19.18
N LYS A 404 22.30 7.45 19.00
CA LYS A 404 22.79 8.50 19.90
C LYS A 404 22.20 8.38 21.34
N GLU A 405 21.05 7.75 21.46
CA GLU A 405 20.39 7.48 22.74
C GLU A 405 20.48 6.00 23.15
N GLY A 406 21.30 5.19 22.46
CA GLY A 406 21.47 3.78 22.75
C GLY A 406 20.28 2.89 22.34
N VAL A 407 19.37 3.41 21.50
CA VAL A 407 18.18 2.69 21.04
C VAL A 407 18.45 2.01 19.70
N THR A 408 18.07 0.74 19.59
CA THR A 408 18.14 -0.01 18.33
C THR A 408 16.89 0.29 17.50
N TRP A 409 17.03 1.09 16.43
CA TRP A 409 15.93 1.50 15.57
C TRP A 409 15.07 0.35 15.05
N SER A 410 15.67 -0.73 14.55
CA SER A 410 14.93 -1.86 13.98
C SER A 410 14.04 -2.60 15.01
N THR A 411 14.37 -2.53 16.30
CA THR A 411 13.55 -3.05 17.39
C THR A 411 12.41 -2.08 17.70
N TYR A 412 12.74 -0.81 17.87
CA TYR A 412 11.76 0.24 18.15
C TYR A 412 10.73 0.41 17.02
N GLN A 413 11.18 0.35 15.76
CA GLN A 413 10.28 0.39 14.59
C GLN A 413 9.24 -0.74 14.62
N LYS A 414 9.63 -1.96 15.02
CA LYS A 414 8.68 -3.08 15.16
C LYS A 414 7.65 -2.81 16.25
N GLU A 415 8.06 -2.20 17.34
CA GLU A 415 7.17 -1.84 18.45
C GLU A 415 6.13 -0.80 18.03
N ILE A 416 6.56 0.30 17.40
CA ILE A 416 5.65 1.36 16.92
C ILE A 416 4.78 0.86 15.75
N LYS A 417 5.28 -0.04 14.92
CA LYS A 417 4.48 -0.71 13.88
C LYS A 417 3.38 -1.58 14.50
N LYS A 418 3.71 -2.35 15.54
CA LYS A 418 2.73 -3.16 16.29
C LYS A 418 1.72 -2.28 17.03
N ALA A 419 2.13 -1.11 17.47
CA ALA A 419 1.27 -0.11 18.09
C ALA A 419 0.39 0.67 17.09
N GLY A 420 0.47 0.37 15.78
CA GLY A 420 -0.29 1.09 14.75
C GLY A 420 0.15 2.53 14.55
N ARG A 421 1.45 2.84 14.73
CA ARG A 421 2.01 4.18 14.61
C ARG A 421 3.07 4.35 13.50
N TRP A 422 3.38 3.28 12.78
CA TRP A 422 4.31 3.27 11.65
C TRP A 422 3.68 2.56 10.47
N HIS A 423 3.38 3.32 9.42
CA HIS A 423 2.58 2.90 8.27
C HIS A 423 3.39 3.08 6.99
N VAL A 424 3.46 2.04 6.17
CA VAL A 424 4.27 2.05 4.93
C VAL A 424 3.49 1.41 3.80
N GLU A 425 3.32 2.16 2.71
CA GLU A 425 2.75 1.69 1.44
C GLU A 425 3.61 2.20 0.28
N THR A 426 4.58 1.38 -0.18
CA THR A 426 5.48 1.71 -1.29
C THR A 426 5.24 0.79 -2.49
N TYR A 427 5.43 1.29 -3.72
CA TYR A 427 5.14 0.62 -4.99
C TYR A 427 6.24 0.81 -6.05
#